data_5d57307d5b5b4980133deeceb7ede927
#
_entry.id   5d57307d5b5b4980133deeceb7ede927
#
_cell.length_a   1.000
_cell.length_b   1.000
_cell.length_c   1.000
_cell.angle_alpha   90.00
_cell.angle_beta   90.00
_cell.angle_gamma   90.00
#
_symmetry.space_group_name_H-M   'P 1'
#
loop_
_entity.id
_entity.type
_entity.pdbx_description
1 polymer ?
#
loop_
_entity_poly.entity_id
_entity_poly.type
_entity_poly.pdbx_seq_one_letter_code
_entity_poly.pdbx_strand_id
1 'polypeptide(L)'
;HLSQDMQMRYDRYAEGGAGLVFLEAVTLQHETRSRDRQLLLDVYKKESREEWERFVASFKAKHPNTLLIFQYHHAGETAGKEFSRRVTVKPLTPFGGELIDAWYIDDYIHRQVETAKFLYRIGVDGIDLKFCHGYLGSQLLRPYNDRDWKYGGSWENRSRFAFETCERIRRA
;
A
#
# COMPACT_ATOMS: atom_id res chain seq x y z
N HIS A 1 -8.34 13.10 6.53
CA HIS A 1 -9.75 12.73 6.31
C HIS A 1 -9.99 12.43 4.84
N LEU A 2 -10.86 11.45 4.57
CA LEU A 2 -11.33 11.13 3.23
C LEU A 2 -12.23 12.26 2.75
N SER A 3 -11.82 12.95 1.68
CA SER A 3 -12.61 14.07 1.16
C SER A 3 -13.92 13.59 0.51
N GLN A 4 -14.93 14.45 0.50
CA GLN A 4 -16.16 14.19 -0.21
C GLN A 4 -15.91 14.00 -1.72
N ASP A 5 -15.00 14.77 -2.32
CA ASP A 5 -14.63 14.64 -3.73
C ASP A 5 -14.04 13.26 -4.06
N MET A 6 -13.23 12.72 -3.13
CA MET A 6 -12.70 11.37 -3.28
C MET A 6 -13.82 10.33 -3.27
N GLN A 7 -14.75 10.41 -2.31
CA GLN A 7 -15.89 9.49 -2.24
C GLN A 7 -16.76 9.59 -3.50
N MET A 8 -17.11 10.80 -3.93
CA MET A 8 -17.89 11.01 -5.17
C MET A 8 -17.17 10.45 -6.41
N ARG A 9 -15.82 10.51 -6.47
CA ARG A 9 -15.07 9.96 -7.60
C ARG A 9 -15.31 8.44 -7.72
N TYR A 10 -15.21 7.71 -6.63
CA TYR A 10 -15.39 6.26 -6.64
C TYR A 10 -16.86 5.86 -6.83
N ASP A 11 -17.80 6.62 -6.26
CA ASP A 11 -19.22 6.45 -6.54
C ASP A 11 -19.49 6.58 -8.06
N ARG A 12 -18.97 7.60 -8.73
CA ARG A 12 -19.15 7.79 -10.19
C ARG A 12 -18.58 6.66 -11.04
N TYR A 13 -17.49 6.02 -10.64
CA TYR A 13 -16.96 4.86 -11.35
C TYR A 13 -17.95 3.69 -11.29
N ALA A 14 -18.51 3.42 -10.13
CA ALA A 14 -19.50 2.36 -9.95
C ALA A 14 -20.83 2.68 -10.65
N GLU A 15 -21.32 3.93 -10.54
CA GLU A 15 -22.52 4.43 -11.25
C GLU A 15 -22.35 4.36 -12.76
N GLY A 16 -21.14 4.53 -13.28
CA GLY A 16 -20.79 4.34 -14.70
C GLY A 16 -20.78 2.90 -15.18
N GLY A 17 -21.10 1.94 -14.31
CA GLY A 17 -21.20 0.51 -14.65
C GLY A 17 -19.91 -0.29 -14.45
N ALA A 18 -18.89 0.26 -13.75
CA ALA A 18 -17.69 -0.49 -13.41
C ALA A 18 -18.03 -1.63 -12.42
N GLY A 19 -17.83 -2.87 -12.83
CA GLY A 19 -18.01 -4.05 -11.97
C GLY A 19 -16.88 -4.22 -10.94
N LEU A 20 -15.76 -3.53 -11.12
CA LEU A 20 -14.60 -3.53 -10.22
C LEU A 20 -13.96 -2.15 -10.18
N VAL A 21 -13.69 -1.63 -8.98
CA VAL A 21 -13.08 -0.32 -8.74
C VAL A 21 -11.84 -0.48 -7.89
N PHE A 22 -10.72 0.07 -8.36
CA PHE A 22 -9.47 0.16 -7.60
C PHE A 22 -9.37 1.49 -6.88
N LEU A 23 -9.19 1.43 -5.58
CA LEU A 23 -8.83 2.56 -4.74
C LEU A 23 -7.31 2.73 -4.78
N GLU A 24 -6.87 3.68 -5.63
CA GLU A 24 -5.46 3.81 -5.92
C GLU A 24 -4.64 4.42 -4.81
N ALA A 25 -3.44 3.85 -4.67
CA ALA A 25 -2.28 4.30 -3.93
C ALA A 25 -2.56 4.66 -2.47
N VAL A 26 -3.17 3.74 -1.74
CA VAL A 26 -3.39 3.88 -0.29
C VAL A 26 -2.09 3.54 0.45
N THR A 27 -1.52 4.51 1.18
CA THR A 27 -0.40 4.24 2.09
C THR A 27 -0.91 3.71 3.42
N LEU A 28 -0.11 2.86 4.06
CA LEU A 28 -0.48 2.21 5.33
C LEU A 28 0.16 2.89 6.54
N GLN A 29 1.01 3.86 6.31
CA GLN A 29 1.65 4.69 7.33
C GLN A 29 2.01 6.06 6.76
N HIS A 30 2.00 7.06 7.63
CA HIS A 30 2.12 8.47 7.24
C HIS A 30 3.42 8.78 6.49
N GLU A 31 4.52 8.19 6.91
CA GLU A 31 5.87 8.43 6.39
C GLU A 31 6.18 7.76 5.05
N THR A 32 5.25 7.03 4.45
CA THR A 32 5.47 6.31 3.18
C THR A 32 4.74 6.93 1.98
N ARG A 33 4.27 8.15 2.13
CA ARG A 33 3.53 8.87 1.09
C ARG A 33 4.45 9.42 -0.01
N SER A 34 4.00 9.35 -1.24
CA SER A 34 4.64 10.03 -2.38
C SER A 34 4.13 11.46 -2.59
N ARG A 35 2.94 11.78 -2.07
CA ARG A 35 2.29 13.10 -2.17
C ARG A 35 1.69 13.49 -0.83
N ASP A 36 1.59 14.80 -0.58
CA ASP A 36 1.05 15.31 0.69
C ASP A 36 -0.37 14.80 0.98
N ARG A 37 -1.27 14.86 0.00
CA ARG A 37 -2.68 14.45 0.14
C ARG A 37 -2.96 13.01 -0.31
N GLN A 38 -1.98 12.14 -0.23
CA GLN A 38 -2.19 10.73 -0.57
C GLN A 38 -3.09 10.04 0.47
N LEU A 39 -3.96 9.15 -0.02
CA LEU A 39 -4.83 8.35 0.83
C LEU A 39 -4.01 7.55 1.84
N LEU A 40 -4.43 7.58 3.08
CA LEU A 40 -3.75 6.91 4.20
C LEU A 40 -4.75 6.06 4.97
N LEU A 41 -4.42 4.79 5.15
CA LEU A 41 -5.11 3.88 6.06
C LEU A 41 -4.10 3.39 7.11
N ASP A 42 -4.10 4.01 8.28
CA ASP A 42 -3.31 3.56 9.42
C ASP A 42 -4.20 2.75 10.37
N VAL A 43 -4.08 1.41 10.30
CA VAL A 43 -4.92 0.50 11.09
C VAL A 43 -4.64 0.55 12.59
N TYR A 44 -3.54 1.16 13.01
CA TYR A 44 -3.23 1.36 14.42
C TYR A 44 -3.87 2.61 15.02
N LYS A 45 -4.46 3.48 14.16
CA LYS A 45 -5.21 4.67 14.58
C LYS A 45 -6.70 4.43 14.49
N LYS A 46 -7.39 4.61 15.61
CA LYS A 46 -8.84 4.40 15.73
C LYS A 46 -9.61 5.25 14.71
N GLU A 47 -9.29 6.54 14.64
CA GLU A 47 -9.96 7.52 13.77
C GLU A 47 -9.82 7.11 12.29
N SER A 48 -8.64 6.60 11.90
CA SER A 48 -8.42 6.11 10.54
C SER A 48 -9.29 4.89 10.24
N ARG A 49 -9.36 3.91 11.15
CA ARG A 49 -10.23 2.75 10.97
C ARG A 49 -11.69 3.13 10.83
N GLU A 50 -12.21 3.97 11.72
CA GLU A 50 -13.62 4.41 11.70
C GLU A 50 -13.98 5.16 10.43
N GLU A 51 -13.06 5.98 9.91
CA GLU A 51 -13.26 6.73 8.68
C GLU A 51 -13.37 5.79 7.46
N TRP A 52 -12.46 4.82 7.35
CA TRP A 52 -12.47 3.84 6.27
C TRP A 52 -13.65 2.87 6.36
N GLU A 53 -14.04 2.47 7.56
CA GLU A 53 -15.22 1.64 7.78
C GLU A 53 -16.50 2.35 7.29
N ARG A 54 -16.68 3.64 7.63
CA ARG A 54 -17.81 4.43 7.12
C ARG A 54 -17.81 4.56 5.60
N PHE A 55 -16.62 4.80 5.00
CA PHE A 55 -16.51 4.89 3.55
C PHE A 55 -16.90 3.57 2.87
N VAL A 56 -16.32 2.44 3.30
CA VAL A 56 -16.60 1.13 2.70
C VAL A 56 -18.06 0.75 2.87
N ALA A 57 -18.63 0.94 4.06
CA ALA A 57 -20.05 0.67 4.32
C ALA A 57 -20.95 1.50 3.41
N SER A 58 -20.68 2.80 3.25
CA SER A 58 -21.43 3.68 2.36
C SER A 58 -21.31 3.26 0.89
N PHE A 59 -20.09 2.96 0.43
CA PHE A 59 -19.85 2.53 -0.95
C PHE A 59 -20.57 1.21 -1.25
N LYS A 60 -20.44 0.20 -0.41
CA LYS A 60 -21.06 -1.13 -0.61
C LYS A 60 -22.59 -1.08 -0.52
N ALA A 61 -23.16 -0.20 0.32
CA ALA A 61 -24.60 0.00 0.38
C ALA A 61 -25.17 0.60 -0.91
N LYS A 62 -24.46 1.54 -1.56
CA LYS A 62 -24.85 2.15 -2.83
C LYS A 62 -24.57 1.25 -4.03
N HIS A 63 -23.47 0.50 -3.98
CA HIS A 63 -22.94 -0.26 -5.13
C HIS A 63 -22.68 -1.74 -4.75
N PRO A 64 -23.73 -2.51 -4.38
CA PRO A 64 -23.57 -3.87 -3.84
C PRO A 64 -22.95 -4.86 -4.84
N ASN A 65 -23.04 -4.57 -6.15
CA ASN A 65 -22.52 -5.43 -7.22
C ASN A 65 -21.13 -4.99 -7.72
N THR A 66 -20.55 -3.92 -7.17
CA THR A 66 -19.22 -3.45 -7.55
C THR A 66 -18.18 -3.96 -6.56
N LEU A 67 -17.15 -4.63 -7.08
CA LEU A 67 -16.00 -5.07 -6.29
C LEU A 67 -15.11 -3.86 -5.98
N LEU A 68 -14.69 -3.71 -4.72
CA LEU A 68 -13.81 -2.65 -4.24
C LEU A 68 -12.45 -3.24 -3.86
N ILE A 69 -11.40 -2.80 -4.56
CA ILE A 69 -10.03 -3.27 -4.37
C ILE A 69 -9.16 -2.14 -3.79
N PHE A 70 -8.41 -2.42 -2.74
CA PHE A 70 -7.47 -1.46 -2.16
C PHE A 70 -6.06 -1.70 -2.70
N GLN A 71 -5.48 -0.70 -3.37
CA GLN A 71 -4.09 -0.77 -3.84
C GLN A 71 -3.15 -0.25 -2.75
N TYR A 72 -2.34 -1.15 -2.18
CA TYR A 72 -1.31 -0.80 -1.20
C TYR A 72 -0.14 -0.08 -1.84
N HIS A 73 0.36 0.95 -1.16
CA HIS A 73 1.45 1.78 -1.66
C HIS A 73 2.48 2.10 -0.58
N HIS A 74 3.73 2.13 -1.00
CA HIS A 74 4.86 2.62 -0.22
C HIS A 74 5.84 3.31 -1.16
N ALA A 75 6.06 4.60 -0.98
CA ALA A 75 6.84 5.40 -1.92
C ALA A 75 8.34 5.04 -2.00
N GLY A 76 8.91 4.46 -0.94
CA GLY A 76 10.34 4.12 -0.91
C GLY A 76 11.23 5.36 -1.07
N GLU A 77 12.21 5.29 -1.97
CA GLU A 77 13.13 6.41 -2.25
C GLU A 77 12.48 7.61 -2.96
N THR A 78 11.26 7.43 -3.49
CA THR A 78 10.50 8.51 -4.13
C THR A 78 9.52 9.23 -3.20
N ALA A 79 9.58 8.96 -1.90
CA ALA A 79 8.77 9.65 -0.91
C ALA A 79 9.03 11.16 -0.91
N GLY A 80 7.97 11.96 -0.68
CA GLY A 80 8.09 13.42 -0.61
C GLY A 80 8.89 13.86 0.62
N LYS A 81 10.00 14.56 0.42
CA LYS A 81 10.93 14.95 1.51
C LYS A 81 10.30 15.78 2.61
N GLU A 82 9.31 16.59 2.27
CA GLU A 82 8.72 17.57 3.19
C GLU A 82 7.73 16.95 4.19
N PHE A 83 7.20 15.76 3.88
CA PHE A 83 6.12 15.15 4.67
C PHE A 83 6.26 13.64 4.84
N SER A 84 7.34 13.04 4.31
CA SER A 84 7.56 11.59 4.37
C SER A 84 9.03 11.26 4.58
N ARG A 85 9.28 10.06 5.09
CA ARG A 85 10.62 9.52 5.26
C ARG A 85 11.03 8.77 3.99
N ARG A 86 12.09 9.21 3.34
CA ARG A 86 12.67 8.45 2.23
C ARG A 86 13.46 7.27 2.76
N VAL A 87 13.15 6.11 2.22
CA VAL A 87 13.89 4.88 2.51
C VAL A 87 14.40 4.28 1.21
N THR A 88 15.55 3.63 1.26
CA THR A 88 16.19 3.05 0.08
C THR A 88 16.67 1.63 0.33
N VAL A 89 16.67 0.80 -0.71
CA VAL A 89 17.11 -0.59 -0.68
C VAL A 89 18.61 -0.75 -0.87
N LYS A 90 19.30 0.29 -1.35
CA LYS A 90 20.75 0.30 -1.53
C LYS A 90 21.36 1.65 -1.14
N PRO A 91 22.64 1.69 -0.76
CA PRO A 91 23.37 2.93 -0.55
C PRO A 91 23.47 3.75 -1.86
N LEU A 92 23.57 5.07 -1.72
CA LEU A 92 23.86 5.99 -2.83
C LEU A 92 22.88 5.89 -4.00
N THR A 93 21.66 6.37 -3.79
CA THR A 93 20.67 6.52 -4.85
C THR A 93 20.55 7.99 -5.28
N PRO A 94 20.08 8.28 -6.50
CA PRO A 94 19.87 9.65 -6.97
C PRO A 94 18.89 10.45 -6.09
N PHE A 95 17.96 9.78 -5.43
CA PHE A 95 16.97 10.41 -4.57
C PHE A 95 17.43 10.52 -3.12
N GLY A 96 18.46 9.76 -2.72
CA GLY A 96 18.85 9.59 -1.34
C GLY A 96 17.81 8.82 -0.54
N GLY A 97 18.04 8.69 0.75
CA GLY A 97 17.13 8.00 1.67
C GLY A 97 17.89 7.23 2.74
N GLU A 98 17.17 6.83 3.76
CA GLU A 98 17.72 5.96 4.80
C GLU A 98 17.74 4.51 4.30
N LEU A 99 18.90 3.86 4.44
CA LEU A 99 19.05 2.47 4.05
C LEU A 99 18.23 1.58 4.99
N ILE A 100 17.30 0.81 4.42
CA ILE A 100 16.48 -0.12 5.18
C ILE A 100 17.16 -1.48 5.35
N ASP A 101 16.76 -2.15 6.41
CA ASP A 101 17.16 -3.52 6.74
C ASP A 101 15.99 -4.53 6.59
N ALA A 102 16.28 -5.79 6.90
CA ALA A 102 15.28 -6.84 6.82
C ALA A 102 14.13 -6.64 7.83
N TRP A 103 14.43 -6.08 9.01
CA TRP A 103 13.41 -5.82 10.03
C TRP A 103 12.38 -4.79 9.55
N TYR A 104 12.82 -3.73 8.85
CA TYR A 104 11.93 -2.74 8.26
C TYR A 104 10.92 -3.39 7.30
N ILE A 105 11.40 -4.29 6.44
CA ILE A 105 10.54 -5.01 5.49
C ILE A 105 9.59 -5.97 6.21
N ASP A 106 10.08 -6.71 7.20
CA ASP A 106 9.25 -7.64 8.00
C ASP A 106 8.14 -6.89 8.75
N ASP A 107 8.43 -5.72 9.33
CA ASP A 107 7.44 -4.84 9.98
C ASP A 107 6.41 -4.33 8.97
N TYR A 108 6.87 -3.89 7.80
CA TYR A 108 5.95 -3.42 6.76
C TYR A 108 5.04 -4.54 6.22
N ILE A 109 5.55 -5.78 6.07
CA ILE A 109 4.72 -6.94 5.74
C ILE A 109 3.68 -7.19 6.84
N HIS A 110 4.08 -7.13 8.12
CA HIS A 110 3.16 -7.29 9.24
C HIS A 110 2.04 -6.25 9.18
N ARG A 111 2.36 -4.99 8.92
CA ARG A 111 1.38 -3.91 8.75
C ARG A 111 0.42 -4.18 7.59
N GLN A 112 0.92 -4.69 6.46
CA GLN A 112 0.07 -5.07 5.31
C GLN A 112 -0.91 -6.18 5.70
N VAL A 113 -0.47 -7.18 6.47
CA VAL A 113 -1.32 -8.27 6.96
C VAL A 113 -2.41 -7.75 7.90
N GLU A 114 -2.06 -6.93 8.89
CA GLU A 114 -3.05 -6.36 9.81
C GLU A 114 -4.06 -5.46 9.10
N THR A 115 -3.60 -4.71 8.09
CA THR A 115 -4.49 -3.92 7.23
C THR A 115 -5.41 -4.83 6.40
N ALA A 116 -4.91 -5.94 5.87
CA ALA A 116 -5.71 -6.90 5.12
C ALA A 116 -6.83 -7.51 5.98
N LYS A 117 -6.52 -7.91 7.22
CA LYS A 117 -7.53 -8.40 8.18
C LYS A 117 -8.61 -7.37 8.46
N PHE A 118 -8.21 -6.11 8.64
CA PHE A 118 -9.16 -5.02 8.85
C PHE A 118 -10.06 -4.83 7.63
N LEU A 119 -9.48 -4.71 6.43
CA LEU A 119 -10.22 -4.52 5.18
C LEU A 119 -11.19 -5.67 4.90
N TYR A 120 -10.79 -6.91 5.15
CA TYR A 120 -11.67 -8.07 5.05
C TYR A 120 -12.89 -7.94 5.96
N ARG A 121 -12.67 -7.58 7.23
CA ARG A 121 -13.78 -7.43 8.22
C ARG A 121 -14.79 -6.34 7.84
N ILE A 122 -14.34 -5.27 7.19
CA ILE A 122 -15.23 -4.17 6.77
C ILE A 122 -15.84 -4.36 5.37
N GLY A 123 -15.58 -5.50 4.70
CA GLY A 123 -16.25 -5.88 3.45
C GLY A 123 -15.56 -5.42 2.17
N VAL A 124 -14.25 -5.18 2.20
CA VAL A 124 -13.44 -4.96 0.99
C VAL A 124 -13.19 -6.28 0.28
N ASP A 125 -13.31 -6.30 -1.05
CA ASP A 125 -13.30 -7.53 -1.85
C ASP A 125 -11.89 -8.02 -2.21
N GLY A 126 -10.88 -7.14 -2.18
CA GLY A 126 -9.52 -7.54 -2.49
C GLY A 126 -8.46 -6.48 -2.27
N ILE A 127 -7.22 -6.90 -2.41
CA ILE A 127 -6.03 -6.06 -2.25
C ILE A 127 -5.17 -6.18 -3.49
N ASP A 128 -4.72 -5.05 -4.00
CA ASP A 128 -3.72 -4.93 -5.04
C ASP A 128 -2.37 -4.51 -4.43
N LEU A 129 -1.36 -5.35 -4.57
CA LEU A 129 -0.01 -5.11 -4.08
C LEU A 129 0.83 -4.41 -5.16
N LYS A 130 1.16 -3.15 -4.93
CA LYS A 130 1.85 -2.33 -5.93
C LYS A 130 3.36 -2.60 -5.98
N PHE A 131 3.78 -3.37 -6.96
CA PHE A 131 5.19 -3.69 -7.25
C PHE A 131 5.71 -3.02 -8.55
N CYS A 132 5.18 -1.86 -8.91
CA CYS A 132 5.47 -1.16 -10.16
C CYS A 132 5.85 0.32 -9.94
N HIS A 133 6.11 1.04 -11.03
CA HIS A 133 6.34 2.50 -11.10
C HIS A 133 7.52 3.03 -10.28
N GLY A 134 8.53 2.21 -9.96
CA GLY A 134 9.70 2.67 -9.21
C GLY A 134 9.47 2.92 -7.72
N TYR A 135 8.34 2.50 -7.16
CA TYR A 135 8.06 2.54 -5.72
C TYR A 135 8.72 1.37 -4.98
N LEU A 136 8.59 1.27 -3.65
CA LEU A 136 9.35 0.32 -2.84
C LEU A 136 9.29 -1.12 -3.38
N GLY A 137 8.11 -1.64 -3.73
CA GLY A 137 7.98 -2.99 -4.28
C GLY A 137 8.76 -3.17 -5.58
N SER A 138 8.74 -2.18 -6.48
CA SER A 138 9.55 -2.16 -7.69
C SER A 138 11.05 -2.03 -7.40
N GLN A 139 11.43 -1.21 -6.42
CA GLN A 139 12.83 -1.04 -6.01
C GLN A 139 13.41 -2.35 -5.48
N LEU A 140 12.65 -3.12 -4.72
CA LEU A 140 13.05 -4.43 -4.22
C LEU A 140 13.24 -5.46 -5.35
N LEU A 141 12.33 -5.50 -6.34
CA LEU A 141 12.35 -6.47 -7.44
C LEU A 141 13.48 -6.24 -8.46
N ARG A 142 13.88 -5.00 -8.69
CA ARG A 142 14.84 -4.64 -9.74
C ARG A 142 16.25 -5.21 -9.47
N PRO A 143 17.03 -5.55 -10.53
CA PRO A 143 18.46 -5.85 -10.39
C PRO A 143 19.28 -4.74 -9.74
N TYR A 144 18.78 -3.51 -9.75
CA TYR A 144 19.26 -2.36 -9.01
C TYR A 144 19.45 -2.65 -7.51
N ASN A 145 18.60 -3.49 -6.89
CA ASN A 145 18.74 -3.98 -5.53
C ASN A 145 19.75 -5.13 -5.47
N ASP A 146 21.02 -4.79 -5.69
CA ASP A 146 22.16 -5.71 -5.78
C ASP A 146 22.84 -6.01 -4.45
N ARG A 147 22.40 -5.38 -3.36
CA ARG A 147 22.94 -5.56 -2.01
C ARG A 147 22.75 -7.01 -1.54
N ASP A 148 23.77 -7.57 -0.88
CA ASP A 148 23.70 -8.88 -0.24
C ASP A 148 22.94 -8.79 1.09
N TRP A 149 21.67 -9.13 1.06
CA TRP A 149 20.75 -9.18 2.22
C TRP A 149 19.51 -10.02 1.91
N LYS A 150 18.67 -10.24 2.93
CA LYS A 150 17.46 -11.10 2.83
C LYS A 150 16.55 -10.75 1.62
N TYR A 151 16.47 -9.49 1.23
CA TYR A 151 15.56 -8.98 0.18
C TYR A 151 16.27 -8.39 -1.03
N GLY A 152 17.55 -8.75 -1.28
CA GLY A 152 18.35 -8.22 -2.39
C GLY A 152 19.36 -9.19 -2.97
N GLY A 153 20.12 -8.76 -3.96
CA GLY A 153 21.09 -9.59 -4.68
C GLY A 153 20.41 -10.56 -5.65
N SER A 154 20.22 -11.82 -5.29
CA SER A 154 19.63 -12.82 -6.18
C SER A 154 18.15 -12.55 -6.50
N TRP A 155 17.64 -13.14 -7.57
CA TRP A 155 16.23 -13.03 -7.95
C TRP A 155 15.30 -13.54 -6.82
N GLU A 156 15.66 -14.66 -6.20
CA GLU A 156 14.92 -15.27 -5.10
C GLU A 156 14.78 -14.31 -3.92
N ASN A 157 15.86 -13.60 -3.58
CA ASN A 157 15.84 -12.63 -2.51
C ASN A 157 15.06 -11.36 -2.89
N ARG A 158 15.27 -10.84 -4.10
CA ARG A 158 14.54 -9.64 -4.56
C ARG A 158 13.04 -9.86 -4.67
N SER A 159 12.59 -11.05 -5.06
CA SER A 159 11.17 -11.41 -5.14
C SER A 159 10.55 -11.82 -3.80
N ARG A 160 11.38 -12.08 -2.80
CA ARG A 160 10.94 -12.57 -1.47
C ARG A 160 9.89 -11.69 -0.81
N PHE A 161 10.04 -10.38 -0.87
CA PHE A 161 9.04 -9.45 -0.32
C PHE A 161 7.64 -9.68 -0.93
N ALA A 162 7.56 -9.85 -2.25
CA ALA A 162 6.29 -10.10 -2.93
C ALA A 162 5.66 -11.43 -2.47
N PHE A 163 6.45 -12.50 -2.45
CA PHE A 163 5.96 -13.83 -2.06
C PHE A 163 5.59 -13.89 -0.57
N GLU A 164 6.44 -13.41 0.33
CA GLU A 164 6.15 -13.39 1.78
C GLU A 164 4.89 -12.56 2.09
N THR A 165 4.70 -11.42 1.42
CA THR A 165 3.49 -10.60 1.59
C THR A 165 2.24 -11.35 1.16
N CYS A 166 2.23 -11.90 -0.06
CA CYS A 166 1.09 -12.67 -0.59
C CYS A 166 0.75 -13.85 0.32
N GLU A 167 1.77 -14.63 0.70
CA GLU A 167 1.58 -15.82 1.52
C GLU A 167 1.04 -15.49 2.92
N ARG A 168 1.59 -14.47 3.57
CA ARG A 168 1.15 -14.05 4.92
C ARG A 168 -0.25 -13.45 4.91
N ILE A 169 -0.60 -12.65 3.89
CA ILE A 169 -1.98 -12.13 3.75
C ILE A 169 -2.96 -13.29 3.50
N ARG A 170 -2.60 -14.26 2.63
CA ARG A 170 -3.46 -15.40 2.33
C ARG A 170 -3.73 -16.31 3.54
N ARG A 171 -2.78 -16.41 4.45
CA ARG A 171 -2.90 -17.25 5.67
C ARG A 171 -3.64 -16.56 6.82
N ALA A 172 -3.82 -15.26 6.75
CA ALA A 172 -4.37 -14.44 7.83
C ALA A 172 -5.89 -14.30 7.78
#